data_9460f7e67af4a5e990b7e4d20fbdf4a3
#
_entry.id   9460f7e67af4a5e990b7e4d20fbdf4a3
#
_cell.length_a   1.000
_cell.length_b   1.000
_cell.length_c   1.000
_cell.angle_alpha   90.00
_cell.angle_beta   90.00
_cell.angle_gamma   90.00
#
_symmetry.space_group_name_H-M   'P 1'
#
loop_
_entity.id
_entity.type
_entity.pdbx_description
1 polymer ?
#
loop_
_entity_poly.entity_id
_entity_poly.type
_entity_poly.pdbx_seq_one_letter_code
_entity_poly.pdbx_strand_id
1 'polypeptide(L)'
;VSSGGPSMYRSGFLPGTYQATVIDTSSGQFQLDHLRRPEYVSARQQRQQLELTTRLNALHREKHASQGELDARIDSFETAFRMQGEAQDLFDLRREPKSVRKLYGHTPFGNQCLTARRLVESGVRFVEIFNGSQGRRWDAHGNRGGLIQNHRTNAAKTDQGLAALITDLKSRGLLDETLV
;
A
#
# COMPACT_ATOMS: atom_id res chain seq x y z
N VAL A 1 -9.02 -8.70 0.92
CA VAL A 1 -9.82 -7.90 -0.02
C VAL A 1 -11.05 -7.43 0.74
N SER A 2 -11.32 -6.11 0.76
CA SER A 2 -12.47 -5.54 1.45
C SER A 2 -13.79 -6.01 0.81
N SER A 3 -14.85 -6.04 1.60
CA SER A 3 -16.19 -6.44 1.14
C SER A 3 -16.81 -5.50 0.09
N GLY A 4 -16.18 -4.36 -0.20
CA GLY A 4 -16.65 -3.35 -1.17
C GLY A 4 -16.11 -3.51 -2.59
N GLY A 5 -15.23 -4.50 -2.82
CA GLY A 5 -14.64 -4.72 -4.14
C GLY A 5 -13.71 -3.61 -4.65
N PRO A 6 -13.28 -3.69 -5.93
CA PRO A 6 -12.33 -2.73 -6.51
C PRO A 6 -12.78 -1.27 -6.52
N SER A 7 -14.08 -1.01 -6.42
CA SER A 7 -14.62 0.36 -6.41
C SER A 7 -14.20 1.19 -5.21
N MET A 8 -13.86 0.56 -4.09
CA MET A 8 -13.42 1.25 -2.87
C MET A 8 -12.04 1.90 -3.00
N TYR A 9 -11.23 1.47 -3.94
CA TYR A 9 -9.87 1.96 -4.14
C TYR A 9 -9.76 2.92 -5.31
N ARG A 10 -10.88 3.21 -5.99
CA ARG A 10 -10.90 4.13 -7.12
C ARG A 10 -11.01 5.57 -6.63
N SER A 11 -10.49 6.48 -7.42
CA SER A 11 -10.60 7.92 -7.18
C SER A 11 -12.04 8.45 -7.16
N GLY A 12 -13.02 7.64 -7.60
CA GLY A 12 -14.44 8.02 -7.66
C GLY A 12 -14.66 9.19 -8.62
N PHE A 13 -15.16 10.31 -8.08
CA PHE A 13 -15.37 11.55 -8.82
C PHE A 13 -14.11 12.45 -8.87
N LEU A 14 -13.06 12.10 -8.12
CA LEU A 14 -11.82 12.83 -8.14
C LEU A 14 -11.00 12.49 -9.40
N PRO A 15 -10.12 13.40 -9.85
CA PRO A 15 -9.18 13.10 -10.93
C PRO A 15 -8.38 11.82 -10.68
N GLY A 16 -8.03 11.10 -11.72
CA GLY A 16 -7.29 9.82 -11.64
C GLY A 16 -5.94 9.90 -10.94
N THR A 17 -5.35 11.10 -10.79
CA THR A 17 -4.14 11.34 -9.99
C THR A 17 -4.32 11.01 -8.50
N TYR A 18 -5.56 10.95 -8.04
CA TYR A 18 -5.90 10.54 -6.67
C TYR A 18 -6.24 9.05 -6.54
N GLN A 19 -6.00 8.29 -7.61
CA GLN A 19 -6.18 6.84 -7.58
C GLN A 19 -5.21 6.20 -6.58
N ALA A 20 -5.76 5.41 -5.64
CA ALA A 20 -4.93 4.70 -4.68
C ALA A 20 -4.14 3.56 -5.34
N THR A 21 -2.91 3.35 -4.87
CA THR A 21 -2.12 2.15 -5.19
C THR A 21 -2.47 1.04 -4.19
N VAL A 22 -3.02 -0.06 -4.69
CA VAL A 22 -3.43 -1.19 -3.87
C VAL A 22 -2.27 -2.16 -3.70
N ILE A 23 -1.97 -2.51 -2.46
CA ILE A 23 -0.99 -3.54 -2.10
C ILE A 23 -1.75 -4.74 -1.56
N ASP A 24 -1.71 -5.86 -2.28
CA ASP A 24 -2.34 -7.10 -1.81
C ASP A 24 -1.44 -7.82 -0.81
N THR A 25 -2.00 -8.12 0.35
CA THR A 25 -1.33 -8.84 1.43
C THR A 25 -2.00 -10.17 1.77
N SER A 26 -2.97 -10.60 0.97
CA SER A 26 -3.81 -11.78 1.23
C SER A 26 -3.03 -13.09 1.22
N SER A 27 -1.95 -13.17 0.44
CA SER A 27 -1.05 -14.34 0.37
C SER A 27 -0.03 -14.41 1.50
N GLY A 28 -0.04 -13.46 2.44
CA GLY A 28 1.00 -13.30 3.47
C GLY A 28 2.31 -12.69 2.94
N GLN A 29 2.37 -12.39 1.65
CA GLN A 29 3.43 -11.62 1.00
C GLN A 29 2.84 -10.36 0.40
N PHE A 30 3.62 -9.29 0.43
CA PHE A 30 3.20 -8.04 -0.23
C PHE A 30 3.29 -8.23 -1.75
N GLN A 31 2.14 -8.17 -2.40
CA GLN A 31 2.05 -8.22 -3.85
C GLN A 31 1.59 -6.86 -4.36
N LEU A 32 2.43 -6.25 -5.15
CA LEU A 32 2.11 -5.08 -5.93
C LEU A 32 2.16 -5.50 -7.41
N ASP A 33 1.03 -5.38 -8.09
CA ASP A 33 0.96 -5.70 -9.50
C ASP A 33 1.96 -4.84 -10.28
N HIS A 34 2.68 -5.48 -11.20
CA HIS A 34 3.67 -4.83 -12.06
C HIS A 34 4.92 -4.27 -11.34
N LEU A 35 5.14 -4.57 -10.03
CA LEU A 35 6.36 -4.15 -9.34
C LEU A 35 7.62 -4.85 -9.89
N ARG A 36 7.47 -6.07 -10.40
CA ARG A 36 8.58 -6.82 -10.98
C ARG A 36 8.60 -6.63 -12.49
N ARG A 37 9.77 -6.26 -12.99
CA ARG A 37 10.02 -6.27 -14.43
C ARG A 37 9.86 -7.71 -14.96
N PRO A 38 9.18 -7.91 -16.12
CA PRO A 38 9.15 -9.21 -16.77
C PRO A 38 10.56 -9.73 -17.06
N GLU A 39 10.81 -11.02 -16.83
CA GLU A 39 12.14 -11.62 -17.00
C GLU A 39 12.70 -11.50 -18.43
N TYR A 40 11.79 -11.48 -19.42
CA TYR A 40 12.14 -11.35 -20.84
C TYR A 40 12.46 -9.91 -21.28
N VAL A 41 12.33 -8.91 -20.41
CA VAL A 41 12.64 -7.51 -20.70
C VAL A 41 13.88 -7.10 -19.91
N SER A 42 14.97 -6.68 -20.56
CA SER A 42 16.14 -6.16 -19.86
C SER A 42 15.88 -4.77 -19.27
N ALA A 43 16.64 -4.35 -18.25
CA ALA A 43 16.52 -3.02 -17.66
C ALA A 43 16.71 -1.89 -18.68
N ARG A 44 17.60 -2.11 -19.65
CA ARG A 44 17.87 -1.17 -20.76
C ARG A 44 16.66 -1.05 -21.69
N GLN A 45 16.08 -2.19 -22.09
CA GLN A 45 14.89 -2.20 -22.95
C GLN A 45 13.71 -1.52 -22.27
N GLN A 46 13.48 -1.80 -21.00
CA GLN A 46 12.40 -1.18 -20.24
C GLN A 46 12.58 0.35 -20.18
N ARG A 47 13.79 0.83 -19.91
CA ARG A 47 14.08 2.27 -19.89
C ARG A 47 13.82 2.90 -21.25
N GLN A 48 14.27 2.28 -22.33
CA GLN A 48 14.02 2.76 -23.69
C GLN A 48 12.53 2.80 -24.05
N GLN A 49 11.78 1.78 -23.65
CA GLN A 49 10.32 1.74 -23.86
C GLN A 49 9.62 2.88 -23.12
N LEU A 50 10.03 3.18 -21.89
CA LEU A 50 9.46 4.26 -21.10
C LEU A 50 9.82 5.63 -21.65
N GLU A 51 11.08 5.85 -22.03
CA GLU A 51 11.50 7.09 -22.69
C GLU A 51 10.71 7.34 -23.98
N LEU A 52 10.50 6.29 -24.79
CA LEU A 52 9.67 6.39 -26.00
C LEU A 52 8.22 6.72 -25.66
N THR A 53 7.65 6.05 -24.68
CA THR A 53 6.26 6.27 -24.22
C THR A 53 6.10 7.69 -23.70
N THR A 54 7.03 8.20 -22.89
CA THR A 54 7.01 9.57 -22.37
C THR A 54 7.06 10.60 -23.53
N ARG A 55 7.90 10.37 -24.54
CA ARG A 55 7.95 11.24 -25.72
C ARG A 55 6.65 11.22 -26.53
N LEU A 56 6.07 10.04 -26.75
CA LEU A 56 4.78 9.91 -27.46
C LEU A 56 3.65 10.58 -26.68
N ASN A 57 3.64 10.46 -25.35
CA ASN A 57 2.67 11.12 -24.48
C ASN A 57 2.83 12.64 -24.52
N ALA A 58 4.06 13.17 -24.55
CA ALA A 58 4.30 14.60 -24.70
C ALA A 58 3.75 15.15 -26.02
N LEU A 59 4.02 14.45 -27.14
CA LEU A 59 3.48 14.81 -28.47
C LEU A 59 1.95 14.74 -28.51
N HIS A 60 1.37 13.78 -27.80
CA HIS A 60 -0.09 13.65 -27.70
C HIS A 60 -0.71 14.82 -26.93
N ARG A 61 -0.11 15.23 -25.80
CA ARG A 61 -0.55 16.39 -25.00
C ARG A 61 -0.51 17.70 -25.79
N GLU A 62 0.49 17.90 -26.62
CA GLU A 62 0.58 19.09 -27.47
C GLU A 62 -0.58 19.20 -28.49
N LYS A 63 -1.08 18.06 -28.96
CA LYS A 63 -2.17 18.00 -29.97
C LYS A 63 -3.57 17.95 -29.35
N HIS A 64 -3.70 17.48 -28.12
CA HIS A 64 -4.96 17.22 -27.44
C HIS A 64 -4.95 17.86 -26.05
N ALA A 65 -5.12 19.17 -25.99
CA ALA A 65 -5.25 19.91 -24.73
C ALA A 65 -6.43 19.38 -23.91
N SER A 66 -6.17 19.01 -22.65
CA SER A 66 -7.15 18.60 -21.61
C SER A 66 -7.81 17.22 -21.77
N GLN A 67 -7.04 16.13 -21.82
CA GLN A 67 -7.55 14.80 -21.47
C GLN A 67 -7.03 14.40 -20.07
N GLY A 68 -7.58 14.99 -19.01
CA GLY A 68 -7.13 14.79 -17.63
C GLY A 68 -7.08 13.32 -17.17
N GLU A 69 -7.93 12.44 -17.72
CA GLU A 69 -7.88 11.00 -17.47
C GLU A 69 -6.64 10.33 -18.07
N LEU A 70 -6.22 10.75 -19.26
CA LEU A 70 -5.02 10.21 -19.91
C LEU A 70 -3.76 10.67 -19.17
N ASP A 71 -3.69 11.93 -18.76
CA ASP A 71 -2.57 12.46 -18.00
C ASP A 71 -2.43 11.74 -16.65
N ALA A 72 -3.55 11.54 -15.93
CA ALA A 72 -3.57 10.78 -14.70
C ALA A 72 -3.10 9.32 -14.87
N ARG A 73 -3.46 8.70 -15.98
CA ARG A 73 -3.03 7.33 -16.30
C ARG A 73 -1.54 7.27 -16.61
N ILE A 74 -1.00 8.24 -17.32
CA ILE A 74 0.44 8.37 -17.58
C ILE A 74 1.21 8.55 -16.28
N ASP A 75 0.78 9.47 -15.43
CA ASP A 75 1.41 9.74 -14.13
C ASP A 75 1.37 8.50 -13.22
N SER A 76 0.28 7.71 -13.28
CA SER A 76 0.17 6.44 -12.58
C SER A 76 1.19 5.41 -13.06
N PHE A 77 1.39 5.28 -14.38
CA PHE A 77 2.39 4.37 -14.94
C PHE A 77 3.82 4.82 -14.62
N GLU A 78 4.12 6.10 -14.70
CA GLU A 78 5.45 6.65 -14.34
C GLU A 78 5.74 6.45 -12.84
N THR A 79 4.73 6.60 -11.99
CA THR A 79 4.83 6.32 -10.56
C THR A 79 5.07 4.84 -10.30
N ALA A 80 4.31 3.95 -10.94
CA ALA A 80 4.51 2.50 -10.82
C ALA A 80 5.93 2.10 -11.27
N PHE A 81 6.45 2.71 -12.33
CA PHE A 81 7.80 2.44 -12.80
C PHE A 81 8.88 2.90 -11.80
N ARG A 82 8.77 4.10 -11.26
CA ARG A 82 9.69 4.58 -10.20
C ARG A 82 9.67 3.64 -8.99
N MET A 83 8.50 3.16 -8.63
CA MET A 83 8.34 2.19 -7.56
C MET A 83 9.01 0.83 -7.84
N GLN A 84 9.18 0.43 -9.10
CA GLN A 84 9.86 -0.84 -9.43
C GLN A 84 11.34 -0.87 -9.00
N GLY A 85 12.01 0.29 -8.98
CA GLY A 85 13.42 0.37 -8.54
C GLY A 85 13.59 0.48 -7.03
N GLU A 86 12.78 1.32 -6.40
CA GLU A 86 12.98 1.75 -5.02
C GLU A 86 12.09 1.00 -4.02
N ALA A 87 10.90 0.59 -4.44
CA ALA A 87 9.91 0.01 -3.54
C ALA A 87 10.11 -1.48 -3.22
N GLN A 88 10.90 -2.23 -4.01
CA GLN A 88 11.16 -3.64 -3.68
C GLN A 88 11.77 -3.79 -2.29
N ASP A 89 12.66 -2.87 -1.95
CA ASP A 89 13.32 -2.83 -0.65
C ASP A 89 12.35 -2.47 0.49
N LEU A 90 11.39 -1.59 0.23
CA LEU A 90 10.39 -1.17 1.22
C LEU A 90 9.48 -2.32 1.67
N PHE A 91 9.17 -3.24 0.75
CA PHE A 91 8.30 -4.39 1.03
C PHE A 91 9.05 -5.62 1.56
N ASP A 92 10.39 -5.64 1.52
CA ASP A 92 11.16 -6.72 2.11
C ASP A 92 11.35 -6.51 3.62
N LEU A 93 10.41 -7.01 4.41
CA LEU A 93 10.46 -6.92 5.87
C LEU A 93 11.61 -7.72 6.51
N ARG A 94 12.28 -8.58 5.76
CA ARG A 94 13.46 -9.33 6.24
C ARG A 94 14.64 -8.40 6.49
N ARG A 95 14.65 -7.23 5.86
CA ARG A 95 15.66 -6.17 6.06
C ARG A 95 15.55 -5.49 7.43
N GLU A 96 14.40 -5.59 8.08
CA GLU A 96 14.23 -5.08 9.43
C GLU A 96 14.91 -5.96 10.47
N PRO A 97 15.50 -5.38 11.51
CA PRO A 97 16.05 -6.13 12.65
C PRO A 97 15.02 -7.11 13.23
N LYS A 98 15.50 -8.27 13.67
CA LYS A 98 14.61 -9.27 14.30
C LYS A 98 13.83 -8.71 15.49
N SER A 99 14.44 -7.82 16.26
CA SER A 99 13.79 -7.13 17.40
C SER A 99 12.60 -6.28 16.95
N VAL A 100 12.75 -5.51 15.87
CA VAL A 100 11.67 -4.71 15.31
C VAL A 100 10.54 -5.61 14.80
N ARG A 101 10.86 -6.64 14.02
CA ARG A 101 9.84 -7.59 13.53
C ARG A 101 9.10 -8.29 14.68
N LYS A 102 9.78 -8.62 15.77
CA LYS A 102 9.17 -9.19 16.97
C LYS A 102 8.24 -8.20 17.67
N LEU A 103 8.61 -6.92 17.71
CA LEU A 103 7.78 -5.85 18.28
C LEU A 103 6.40 -5.80 17.61
N TYR A 104 6.38 -5.80 16.26
CA TYR A 104 5.13 -5.80 15.48
C TYR A 104 4.36 -7.12 15.53
N GLY A 105 5.00 -8.20 15.96
CA GLY A 105 4.45 -9.55 15.92
C GLY A 105 4.47 -10.16 14.50
N HIS A 106 4.37 -11.48 14.44
CA HIS A 106 4.38 -12.22 13.17
C HIS A 106 2.97 -12.46 12.64
N THR A 107 2.11 -11.45 12.73
CA THR A 107 0.73 -11.51 12.24
C THR A 107 0.60 -10.74 10.91
N PRO A 108 -0.37 -11.08 10.06
CA PRO A 108 -0.62 -10.29 8.83
C PRO A 108 -0.81 -8.79 9.12
N PHE A 109 -1.58 -8.45 10.17
CA PHE A 109 -1.81 -7.07 10.55
C PHE A 109 -0.52 -6.38 11.06
N GLY A 110 0.27 -7.07 11.89
CA GLY A 110 1.57 -6.55 12.34
C GLY A 110 2.52 -6.28 11.17
N ASN A 111 2.55 -7.16 10.18
CA ASN A 111 3.34 -6.95 8.95
C ASN A 111 2.84 -5.74 8.16
N GLN A 112 1.51 -5.55 8.06
CA GLN A 112 0.92 -4.36 7.42
C GLN A 112 1.30 -3.08 8.14
N CYS A 113 1.24 -3.05 9.48
CA CYS A 113 1.67 -1.91 10.30
C CYS A 113 3.17 -1.61 10.10
N LEU A 114 4.03 -2.63 10.09
CA LEU A 114 5.46 -2.47 9.84
C LEU A 114 5.72 -1.90 8.44
N THR A 115 4.98 -2.37 7.42
CA THR A 115 5.08 -1.82 6.06
C THR A 115 4.59 -0.37 6.01
N ALA A 116 3.49 -0.04 6.69
CA ALA A 116 2.99 1.33 6.77
C ALA A 116 4.04 2.28 7.36
N ARG A 117 4.71 1.88 8.45
CA ARG A 117 5.81 2.66 9.02
C ARG A 117 6.93 2.89 8.00
N ARG A 118 7.34 1.86 7.27
CA ARG A 118 8.39 1.98 6.24
C ARG A 118 7.98 2.91 5.09
N LEU A 119 6.72 2.86 4.68
CA LEU A 119 6.17 3.76 3.67
C LEU A 119 6.17 5.22 4.14
N VAL A 120 5.73 5.47 5.37
CA VAL A 120 5.76 6.82 5.97
C VAL A 120 7.20 7.33 6.08
N GLU A 121 8.13 6.50 6.55
CA GLU A 121 9.56 6.83 6.64
C GLU A 121 10.17 7.16 5.26
N SER A 122 9.65 6.58 4.19
CA SER A 122 10.05 6.89 2.80
C SER A 122 9.32 8.08 2.18
N GLY A 123 8.46 8.77 2.94
CA GLY A 123 7.75 9.97 2.50
C GLY A 123 6.36 9.75 1.91
N VAL A 124 5.79 8.54 2.02
CA VAL A 124 4.39 8.31 1.64
C VAL A 124 3.48 9.01 2.65
N ARG A 125 2.67 9.95 2.18
CA ARG A 125 1.87 10.84 3.03
C ARG A 125 0.58 10.23 3.56
N PHE A 126 0.05 9.22 2.89
CA PHE A 126 -1.20 8.57 3.29
C PHE A 126 -1.12 7.07 3.06
N VAL A 127 -1.35 6.30 4.11
CA VAL A 127 -1.37 4.84 4.09
C VAL A 127 -2.64 4.37 4.78
N GLU A 128 -3.44 3.58 4.10
CA GLU A 128 -4.64 2.96 4.67
C GLU A 128 -4.44 1.45 4.81
N ILE A 129 -4.68 0.93 6.01
CA ILE A 129 -4.59 -0.50 6.32
C ILE A 129 -5.99 -1.07 6.46
N PHE A 130 -6.36 -1.97 5.55
CA PHE A 130 -7.60 -2.72 5.67
C PHE A 130 -7.40 -3.95 6.54
N ASN A 131 -7.90 -3.90 7.77
CA ASN A 131 -8.00 -5.08 8.61
C ASN A 131 -9.18 -5.94 8.16
N GLY A 132 -8.98 -6.68 7.07
CA GLY A 132 -9.96 -7.62 6.55
C GLY A 132 -10.16 -8.78 7.52
N SER A 133 -11.18 -8.69 8.35
CA SER A 133 -11.57 -9.80 9.22
C SER A 133 -12.19 -10.88 8.36
N GLN A 134 -11.50 -11.97 8.15
CA GLN A 134 -12.10 -13.19 7.62
C GLN A 134 -13.17 -13.68 8.61
N GLY A 135 -14.43 -13.32 8.37
CA GLY A 135 -15.59 -13.86 9.04
C GLY A 135 -16.02 -13.22 10.37
N ARG A 136 -15.21 -12.36 10.99
CA ARG A 136 -15.56 -11.63 12.21
C ARG A 136 -15.30 -10.14 12.04
N ARG A 137 -16.38 -9.38 11.82
CA ARG A 137 -16.30 -7.93 11.60
C ARG A 137 -16.29 -7.20 12.94
N TRP A 138 -15.71 -6.02 12.99
CA TRP A 138 -15.86 -5.09 14.10
C TRP A 138 -17.33 -4.71 14.31
N ASP A 139 -18.06 -4.58 13.22
CA ASP A 139 -19.51 -4.44 13.22
C ASP A 139 -20.17 -5.79 13.50
N ALA A 140 -20.38 -6.09 14.77
CA ALA A 140 -20.91 -7.36 15.25
C ALA A 140 -22.33 -7.21 15.79
N HIS A 141 -23.29 -7.86 15.14
CA HIS A 141 -24.71 -7.82 15.48
C HIS A 141 -25.20 -9.16 16.05
N GLY A 142 -24.82 -9.47 17.27
CA GLY A 142 -25.47 -10.53 18.06
C GLY A 142 -25.37 -11.97 17.57
N ASN A 143 -25.12 -12.27 16.30
CA ASN A 143 -25.03 -13.63 15.76
C ASN A 143 -23.58 -14.08 15.60
N ARG A 144 -23.29 -15.38 15.84
CA ARG A 144 -21.96 -16.00 15.75
C ARG A 144 -20.93 -15.53 16.79
N GLY A 145 -21.27 -15.67 18.06
CA GLY A 145 -20.35 -15.44 19.18
C GLY A 145 -20.50 -14.09 19.87
N GLY A 146 -21.44 -13.26 19.39
CA GLY A 146 -21.80 -12.00 20.06
C GLY A 146 -20.73 -10.90 19.94
N LEU A 147 -21.10 -9.70 20.36
CA LEU A 147 -20.29 -8.50 20.33
C LEU A 147 -18.96 -8.67 21.08
N ILE A 148 -19.02 -9.15 22.32
CA ILE A 148 -17.84 -9.28 23.21
C ILE A 148 -16.79 -10.20 22.60
N GLN A 149 -17.19 -11.36 22.09
CA GLN A 149 -16.24 -12.34 21.54
C GLN A 149 -15.62 -11.84 20.23
N ASN A 150 -16.41 -11.17 19.37
CA ASN A 150 -15.89 -10.61 18.12
C ASN A 150 -14.87 -9.49 18.39
N HIS A 151 -15.20 -8.56 19.29
CA HIS A 151 -14.29 -7.47 19.63
C HIS A 151 -13.02 -7.99 20.33
N ARG A 152 -13.14 -8.93 21.28
CA ARG A 152 -11.98 -9.55 21.91
C ARG A 152 -11.05 -10.21 20.90
N THR A 153 -11.63 -10.94 19.94
CA THR A 153 -10.83 -11.62 18.89
C THR A 153 -10.15 -10.61 17.97
N ASN A 154 -10.84 -9.53 17.57
CA ASN A 154 -10.29 -8.53 16.69
C ASN A 154 -9.22 -7.68 17.41
N ALA A 155 -9.47 -7.26 18.64
CA ALA A 155 -8.50 -6.55 19.46
C ALA A 155 -7.22 -7.37 19.63
N ALA A 156 -7.31 -8.65 20.00
CA ALA A 156 -6.14 -9.51 20.13
C ALA A 156 -5.30 -9.65 18.86
N LYS A 157 -5.91 -9.46 17.67
CA LYS A 157 -5.19 -9.48 16.38
C LYS A 157 -4.53 -8.17 16.02
N THR A 158 -5.04 -7.06 16.53
CA THR A 158 -4.61 -5.71 16.11
C THR A 158 -3.75 -5.00 17.14
N ASP A 159 -3.97 -5.24 18.43
CA ASP A 159 -3.33 -4.50 19.53
C ASP A 159 -1.81 -4.43 19.41
N GLN A 160 -1.16 -5.58 19.24
CA GLN A 160 0.30 -5.64 19.17
C GLN A 160 0.84 -4.83 17.99
N GLY A 161 0.26 -4.99 16.81
CA GLY A 161 0.71 -4.29 15.60
C GLY A 161 0.54 -2.78 15.71
N LEU A 162 -0.60 -2.33 16.26
CA LEU A 162 -0.90 -0.91 16.43
C LEU A 162 -0.02 -0.28 17.52
N ALA A 163 0.13 -0.93 18.67
CA ALA A 163 1.01 -0.46 19.73
C ALA A 163 2.47 -0.36 19.26
N ALA A 164 2.92 -1.35 18.48
CA ALA A 164 4.24 -1.34 17.86
C ALA A 164 4.41 -0.18 16.89
N LEU A 165 3.41 0.09 16.04
CA LEU A 165 3.44 1.20 15.09
C LEU A 165 3.65 2.54 15.81
N ILE A 166 2.84 2.83 16.81
CA ILE A 166 2.94 4.08 17.58
C ILE A 166 4.29 4.17 18.29
N THR A 167 4.74 3.09 18.91
CA THR A 167 6.02 3.05 19.64
C THR A 167 7.21 3.27 18.69
N ASP A 168 7.21 2.60 17.54
CA ASP A 168 8.29 2.69 16.55
C ASP A 168 8.33 4.08 15.88
N LEU A 169 7.17 4.64 15.49
CA LEU A 169 7.07 6.01 14.99
C LEU A 169 7.61 7.02 16.00
N LYS A 170 7.24 6.86 17.29
CA LYS A 170 7.75 7.73 18.37
C LYS A 170 9.25 7.61 18.53
N SER A 171 9.79 6.40 18.54
CA SER A 171 11.24 6.17 18.72
C SER A 171 12.09 6.73 17.58
N ARG A 172 11.49 6.89 16.40
CA ARG A 172 12.10 7.46 15.19
C ARG A 172 11.88 8.96 15.02
N GLY A 173 11.12 9.59 15.92
CA GLY A 173 10.76 11.00 15.81
C GLY A 173 9.75 11.30 14.69
N LEU A 174 9.05 10.27 14.18
CA LEU A 174 8.07 10.40 13.11
C LEU A 174 6.64 10.64 13.63
N LEU A 175 6.38 10.35 14.90
CA LEU A 175 5.02 10.42 15.45
C LEU A 175 4.47 11.83 15.51
N ASP A 176 5.33 12.85 15.73
CA ASP A 176 4.90 14.25 15.81
C ASP A 176 4.42 14.79 14.46
N GLU A 177 4.81 14.15 13.35
CA GLU A 177 4.43 14.50 11.98
C GLU A 177 3.46 13.48 11.35
N THR A 178 3.03 12.48 12.12
CA THR A 178 2.17 11.39 11.62
C THR A 178 0.92 11.24 12.45
N LEU A 179 -0.23 11.45 11.83
CA LEU A 179 -1.54 11.13 12.44
C LEU A 179 -1.81 9.62 12.29
N VAL A 180 -2.06 8.94 13.40
CA VAL A 180 -2.42 7.51 13.45
C VAL A 180 -3.83 7.32 13.97
#